data_153d4edd235266dd87d16d528eb308e1
#
_entry.id   153d4edd235266dd87d16d528eb308e1
#
_cell.length_a   1.000
_cell.length_b   1.000
_cell.length_c   1.000
_cell.angle_alpha   90.00
_cell.angle_beta   90.00
_cell.angle_gamma   90.00
#
_symmetry.space_group_name_H-M   'P 1'
#
loop_
_entity.id
_entity.type
_entity.pdbx_description
1 polymer ?
#
loop_
_entity_poly.entity_id
_entity_poly.type
_entity_poly.pdbx_seq_one_letter_code
_entity_poly.pdbx_strand_id
1 'polypeptide(L)'
;MILKFKVSILFIIPFYFGLIDAQIIHNQKCGIPPEESNHSRNWGYGYNDLLDDIEIWQQSQYVNIDSIGRTVQGRAIWELTISEDPSSITHKRIYIHARTHPGEEEAFWVTDEIINFLLADAPEASFIRSNTIFHIVPMHNPDGVELGYSRENANGLDIESGWDDNVLEPEVSVLQNRFLELSFAIPNPIQVALNMHSAYACKRYFVYHHENGTSSYFTDLEKDFISGIQHYYPNGIEDWNYFVSWSSNTPDQYPESWWWFNYAENVMALTYEDMNCSDAGNYNVTAEAIVRGVCDYLGINLAGINDQKEIPSAYALKQNYPNPFNPSTTIDVQLKQSGGNIRLSIVDISGNEIKVLANNYIPAGVKSFQWD
;
A
#
# COMPACT_ATOMS: atom_id res chain seq x y z
N MET A 1 -17.91 24.90 -30.29
CA MET A 1 -16.53 25.41 -30.22
C MET A 1 -15.63 24.31 -30.77
N ILE A 2 -14.88 24.61 -31.85
CA ILE A 2 -13.95 23.62 -32.44
C ILE A 2 -12.59 23.83 -31.77
N LEU A 3 -12.13 22.82 -30.99
CA LEU A 3 -10.78 22.83 -30.43
C LEU A 3 -9.77 22.50 -31.53
N LYS A 4 -8.79 23.39 -31.73
CA LYS A 4 -7.70 23.17 -32.70
C LYS A 4 -6.44 22.82 -31.94
N PHE A 5 -5.86 21.66 -32.21
CA PHE A 5 -4.54 21.25 -31.74
C PHE A 5 -3.56 21.27 -32.92
N LYS A 6 -2.41 21.87 -32.69
CA LYS A 6 -1.28 21.83 -33.62
C LYS A 6 -0.09 21.15 -32.96
N VAL A 7 0.45 20.15 -33.61
CA VAL A 7 1.70 19.50 -33.19
C VAL A 7 2.81 20.07 -34.03
N SER A 8 3.72 20.81 -33.42
CA SER A 8 4.96 21.30 -34.07
C SER A 8 6.08 20.29 -33.76
N ILE A 9 6.63 19.71 -34.81
CA ILE A 9 7.80 18.82 -34.69
C ILE A 9 9.04 19.69 -34.79
N LEU A 10 9.74 19.87 -33.68
CA LEU A 10 11.03 20.52 -33.62
C LEU A 10 12.12 19.45 -33.74
N PHE A 11 12.92 19.52 -34.81
CA PHE A 11 14.17 18.77 -34.88
C PHE A 11 15.18 19.47 -33.98
N ILE A 12 15.38 18.91 -32.76
CA ILE A 12 16.42 19.39 -31.85
C ILE A 12 17.58 18.42 -31.89
N ILE A 13 18.72 18.92 -32.27
CA ILE A 13 20.06 18.32 -32.09
C ILE A 13 20.26 18.14 -30.56
N PRO A 14 20.85 17.04 -30.09
CA PRO A 14 20.85 16.73 -28.67
C PRO A 14 21.77 17.69 -27.91
N PHE A 15 21.20 18.69 -27.24
CA PHE A 15 21.81 19.29 -26.07
C PHE A 15 21.35 18.53 -24.83
N TYR A 16 22.30 17.93 -24.15
CA TYR A 16 22.10 17.33 -22.80
C TYR A 16 21.67 18.44 -21.83
N PHE A 17 20.40 18.57 -21.57
CA PHE A 17 19.91 19.15 -20.35
C PHE A 17 19.24 18.03 -19.57
N GLY A 18 19.83 17.71 -18.43
CA GLY A 18 19.23 16.77 -17.48
C GLY A 18 17.86 17.29 -17.07
N LEU A 19 16.83 16.53 -17.39
CA LEU A 19 15.54 16.64 -16.75
C LEU A 19 15.76 16.27 -15.28
N ILE A 20 15.55 17.23 -14.41
CA ILE A 20 15.30 16.94 -13.01
C ILE A 20 13.88 16.41 -13.00
N ASP A 21 13.74 15.09 -13.06
CA ASP A 21 12.55 14.43 -12.61
C ASP A 21 12.38 14.82 -11.13
N ALA A 22 11.30 15.50 -10.83
CA ALA A 22 10.82 15.58 -9.46
C ALA A 22 10.18 14.23 -9.10
N GLN A 23 10.98 13.18 -9.09
CA GLN A 23 10.74 12.06 -8.23
C GLN A 23 10.95 12.61 -6.82
N ILE A 24 9.92 12.54 -5.98
CA ILE A 24 10.12 12.47 -4.55
C ILE A 24 10.88 11.16 -4.35
N ILE A 25 12.19 11.24 -4.43
CA ILE A 25 13.08 10.15 -4.07
C ILE A 25 12.98 10.14 -2.56
N HIS A 26 12.13 9.26 -2.03
CA HIS A 26 12.41 8.70 -0.72
C HIS A 26 13.80 8.09 -0.85
N ASN A 27 14.82 8.84 -0.46
CA ASN A 27 16.20 8.37 -0.41
C ASN A 27 16.29 7.42 0.77
N GLN A 28 15.78 6.22 0.57
CA GLN A 28 15.82 5.17 1.56
C GLN A 28 17.14 4.44 1.45
N LYS A 29 17.93 4.67 2.44
CA LYS A 29 19.05 3.81 2.76
C LYS A 29 18.52 2.74 3.70
N CYS A 30 18.17 1.59 3.17
CA CYS A 30 17.88 0.43 3.99
C CYS A 30 18.99 0.22 5.00
N GLY A 31 18.68 0.28 6.30
CA GLY A 31 19.55 -0.17 7.38
C GLY A 31 20.84 0.64 7.60
N ILE A 32 21.03 1.81 6.99
CA ILE A 32 22.19 2.68 7.26
C ILE A 32 21.65 3.96 7.91
N PRO A 33 21.96 4.22 9.19
CA PRO A 33 21.55 5.48 9.83
C PRO A 33 22.10 6.67 9.02
N PRO A 34 21.35 7.76 8.84
CA PRO A 34 21.89 9.00 8.30
C PRO A 34 23.02 9.48 9.22
N GLU A 35 24.16 9.90 8.66
CA GLU A 35 25.37 10.30 9.41
C GLU A 35 25.17 11.52 10.32
N GLU A 36 23.97 12.13 10.38
CA GLU A 36 23.69 13.35 11.14
C GLU A 36 22.37 13.34 11.93
N SER A 37 21.90 12.20 12.46
CA SER A 37 20.85 12.27 13.47
C SER A 37 21.48 12.37 14.87
N ASN A 38 21.29 13.47 15.56
CA ASN A 38 21.66 13.67 16.97
C ASN A 38 20.84 12.80 17.94
N HIS A 39 20.30 11.68 17.48
CA HIS A 39 19.51 10.75 18.27
C HIS A 39 20.25 9.41 18.35
N SER A 40 20.26 8.83 19.52
CA SER A 40 20.91 7.57 19.86
C SER A 40 20.20 6.32 19.29
N ARG A 41 19.31 6.47 18.33
CA ARG A 41 18.59 5.34 17.73
C ARG A 41 19.42 4.66 16.63
N ASN A 42 19.27 3.35 16.57
CA ASN A 42 19.95 2.52 15.56
C ASN A 42 19.21 2.48 14.21
N TRP A 43 17.98 3.03 14.14
CA TRP A 43 17.07 2.95 13.00
C TRP A 43 16.89 4.30 12.32
N GLY A 44 16.65 4.30 11.01
CA GLY A 44 16.48 5.51 10.21
C GLY A 44 15.18 6.26 10.52
N TYR A 45 14.07 5.52 10.73
CA TYR A 45 12.74 6.06 11.02
C TYR A 45 12.35 5.85 12.48
N GLY A 46 11.99 6.89 13.17
CA GLY A 46 11.63 6.85 14.59
C GLY A 46 10.24 7.42 14.89
N TYR A 47 9.96 7.56 16.18
CA TYR A 47 8.65 8.02 16.63
C TYR A 47 8.34 9.48 16.24
N ASN A 48 9.34 10.36 16.20
CA ASN A 48 9.12 11.73 15.74
C ASN A 48 8.82 11.80 14.24
N ASP A 49 9.45 10.95 13.44
CA ASP A 49 9.16 10.88 12.01
C ASP A 49 7.71 10.40 11.79
N LEU A 50 7.24 9.43 12.59
CA LEU A 50 5.84 9.02 12.59
C LEU A 50 4.89 10.18 12.95
N LEU A 51 5.25 11.03 13.92
CA LEU A 51 4.41 12.17 14.28
C LEU A 51 4.34 13.20 13.14
N ASP A 52 5.44 13.41 12.42
CA ASP A 52 5.48 14.28 11.24
C ASP A 52 4.60 13.71 10.10
N ASP A 53 4.64 12.41 9.87
CA ASP A 53 3.78 11.75 8.88
C ASP A 53 2.30 11.80 9.29
N ILE A 54 1.98 11.63 10.56
CA ILE A 54 0.62 11.81 11.10
C ILE A 54 0.10 13.22 10.78
N GLU A 55 0.93 14.27 10.91
CA GLU A 55 0.54 15.63 10.55
C GLU A 55 0.22 15.78 9.06
N ILE A 56 0.86 14.98 8.20
CA ILE A 56 0.59 14.94 6.75
C ILE A 56 -0.69 14.16 6.48
N TRP A 57 -0.80 12.92 6.98
CA TRP A 57 -1.94 12.04 6.70
C TRP A 57 -3.27 12.60 7.20
N GLN A 58 -3.29 13.25 8.37
CA GLN A 58 -4.51 13.85 8.94
C GLN A 58 -5.12 14.98 8.11
N GLN A 59 -4.40 15.49 7.08
CA GLN A 59 -4.95 16.47 6.15
C GLN A 59 -5.96 15.85 5.17
N SER A 60 -5.93 14.53 5.01
CA SER A 60 -6.91 13.82 4.21
C SER A 60 -8.25 13.72 4.92
N GLN A 61 -9.34 14.01 4.20
CA GLN A 61 -10.71 13.85 4.74
C GLN A 61 -11.12 12.37 4.91
N TYR A 62 -10.32 11.44 4.43
CA TYR A 62 -10.61 10.00 4.42
C TYR A 62 -9.99 9.24 5.58
N VAL A 63 -9.27 9.92 6.46
CA VAL A 63 -8.59 9.32 7.60
C VAL A 63 -8.99 9.97 8.91
N ASN A 64 -9.26 9.14 9.93
CA ASN A 64 -9.28 9.55 11.33
C ASN A 64 -8.06 8.93 12.00
N ILE A 65 -7.35 9.71 12.81
CA ILE A 65 -6.13 9.27 13.52
C ILE A 65 -6.33 9.48 15.02
N ASP A 66 -6.31 8.38 15.77
CA ASP A 66 -6.54 8.38 17.21
C ASP A 66 -5.45 7.59 17.94
N SER A 67 -5.16 7.98 19.19
CA SER A 67 -4.35 7.17 20.07
C SER A 67 -5.22 6.07 20.70
N ILE A 68 -4.91 4.82 20.40
CA ILE A 68 -5.62 3.65 20.95
C ILE A 68 -5.07 3.18 22.30
N GLY A 69 -3.94 3.72 22.74
CA GLY A 69 -3.33 3.42 24.03
C GLY A 69 -1.92 3.96 24.16
N ARG A 70 -1.20 3.46 25.16
CA ARG A 70 0.15 3.91 25.48
C ARG A 70 1.08 2.75 25.77
N THR A 71 2.35 2.94 25.43
CA THR A 71 3.45 2.02 25.73
C THR A 71 3.91 2.11 27.19
N VAL A 72 4.87 1.27 27.56
CA VAL A 72 5.53 1.29 28.89
C VAL A 72 6.05 2.70 29.24
N GLN A 73 6.69 3.41 28.33
CA GLN A 73 7.21 4.76 28.55
C GLN A 73 6.18 5.87 28.29
N GLY A 74 4.94 5.51 28.00
CA GLY A 74 3.82 6.44 27.84
C GLY A 74 3.70 7.09 26.46
N ARG A 75 4.44 6.63 25.44
CA ARG A 75 4.22 7.06 24.05
C ARG A 75 2.87 6.58 23.56
N ALA A 76 2.19 7.40 22.77
CA ALA A 76 0.93 7.01 22.17
C ALA A 76 1.16 5.93 21.08
N ILE A 77 0.29 4.93 21.08
CA ILE A 77 0.14 4.00 19.95
C ILE A 77 -0.99 4.55 19.09
N TRP A 78 -0.65 4.92 17.86
CA TRP A 78 -1.55 5.58 16.94
C TRP A 78 -2.21 4.58 15.99
N GLU A 79 -3.50 4.76 15.75
CA GLU A 79 -4.25 4.03 14.72
C GLU A 79 -4.83 5.01 13.70
N LEU A 80 -4.69 4.67 12.43
CA LEU A 80 -5.36 5.32 11.32
C LEU A 80 -6.61 4.50 10.96
N THR A 81 -7.78 5.14 10.91
CA THR A 81 -9.00 4.56 10.34
C THR A 81 -9.24 5.21 9.00
N ILE A 82 -9.04 4.47 7.89
CA ILE A 82 -9.13 4.97 6.51
C ILE A 82 -10.38 4.39 5.84
N SER A 83 -11.31 5.27 5.43
CA SER A 83 -12.55 4.92 4.72
C SER A 83 -13.23 6.19 4.20
N GLU A 84 -14.13 6.08 3.25
CA GLU A 84 -15.10 7.16 2.92
C GLU A 84 -16.26 7.23 3.92
N ASP A 85 -16.63 6.10 4.52
CA ASP A 85 -17.62 6.01 5.61
C ASP A 85 -17.14 5.03 6.70
N PRO A 86 -16.42 5.51 7.72
CA PRO A 86 -15.94 4.66 8.82
C PRO A 86 -17.07 4.12 9.71
N SER A 87 -18.28 4.66 9.59
CA SER A 87 -19.48 4.19 10.31
C SER A 87 -20.25 3.09 9.57
N SER A 88 -19.89 2.79 8.33
CA SER A 88 -20.58 1.81 7.49
C SER A 88 -20.61 0.42 8.13
N ILE A 89 -21.78 -0.18 8.13
CA ILE A 89 -21.99 -1.55 8.60
C ILE A 89 -21.84 -2.60 7.48
N THR A 90 -21.63 -2.16 6.25
CA THR A 90 -21.50 -3.01 5.06
C THR A 90 -20.08 -3.04 4.50
N HIS A 91 -19.24 -2.06 4.84
CA HIS A 91 -17.86 -2.04 4.41
C HIS A 91 -17.07 -3.19 5.05
N LYS A 92 -16.17 -3.78 4.29
CA LYS A 92 -15.26 -4.81 4.77
C LYS A 92 -14.20 -4.19 5.69
N ARG A 93 -13.89 -4.87 6.81
CA ARG A 93 -12.91 -4.37 7.78
C ARG A 93 -11.61 -5.14 7.70
N ILE A 94 -10.53 -4.38 7.61
CA ILE A 94 -9.16 -4.85 7.55
C ILE A 94 -8.38 -4.20 8.69
N TYR A 95 -7.57 -4.98 9.38
CA TYR A 95 -6.65 -4.53 10.39
C TYR A 95 -5.21 -4.81 9.97
N ILE A 96 -4.31 -3.86 10.19
CA ILE A 96 -2.88 -3.99 9.88
C ILE A 96 -2.09 -3.36 11.03
N HIS A 97 -1.04 -4.04 11.50
CA HIS A 97 -0.05 -3.40 12.38
C HIS A 97 1.38 -3.73 11.94
N ALA A 98 2.30 -2.83 12.23
CA ALA A 98 3.71 -2.95 11.87
C ALA A 98 4.61 -2.51 13.02
N ARG A 99 5.91 -2.75 12.87
CA ARG A 99 6.95 -2.36 13.84
C ARG A 99 6.69 -2.92 15.25
N THR A 100 6.20 -4.14 15.34
CA THR A 100 6.24 -4.95 16.58
C THR A 100 7.69 -5.17 16.98
N HIS A 101 8.53 -5.59 16.03
CA HIS A 101 9.99 -5.55 16.18
C HIS A 101 10.53 -4.22 15.67
N PRO A 102 11.19 -3.44 16.54
CA PRO A 102 11.71 -2.12 16.21
C PRO A 102 12.66 -2.07 15.01
N GLY A 103 13.44 -3.12 14.80
CA GLY A 103 14.44 -3.22 13.74
C GLY A 103 13.89 -3.52 12.35
N GLU A 104 12.61 -3.76 12.20
CA GLU A 104 12.00 -4.22 10.96
C GLU A 104 11.37 -3.04 10.20
N GLU A 105 12.23 -2.17 9.63
CA GLU A 105 11.79 -0.96 8.92
C GLU A 105 11.11 -1.25 7.59
N GLU A 106 11.47 -2.33 6.90
CA GLU A 106 10.96 -2.65 5.57
C GLU A 106 9.44 -2.91 5.61
N ALA A 107 8.97 -3.61 6.63
CA ALA A 107 7.54 -3.81 6.86
C ALA A 107 6.79 -2.50 7.13
N PHE A 108 7.44 -1.56 7.84
CA PHE A 108 6.88 -0.22 8.02
C PHE A 108 6.76 0.51 6.67
N TRP A 109 7.78 0.45 5.81
CA TRP A 109 7.73 1.11 4.51
C TRP A 109 6.63 0.55 3.60
N VAL A 110 6.37 -0.76 3.66
CA VAL A 110 5.20 -1.34 2.98
C VAL A 110 3.90 -0.81 3.57
N THR A 111 3.84 -0.67 4.90
CA THR A 111 2.64 -0.15 5.58
C THR A 111 2.42 1.34 5.27
N ASP A 112 3.46 2.15 5.21
CA ASP A 112 3.41 3.55 4.78
C ASP A 112 2.88 3.66 3.34
N GLU A 113 3.38 2.83 2.43
CA GLU A 113 2.90 2.81 1.05
C GLU A 113 1.45 2.30 0.94
N ILE A 114 1.00 1.41 1.82
CA ILE A 114 -0.43 1.04 1.92
C ILE A 114 -1.26 2.28 2.30
N ILE A 115 -0.82 3.05 3.29
CA ILE A 115 -1.51 4.28 3.71
C ILE A 115 -1.54 5.28 2.56
N ASN A 116 -0.41 5.54 1.92
CA ASN A 116 -0.29 6.47 0.79
C ASN A 116 -1.16 6.04 -0.40
N PHE A 117 -1.19 4.75 -0.73
CA PHE A 117 -2.06 4.21 -1.78
C PHE A 117 -3.54 4.41 -1.44
N LEU A 118 -3.95 4.12 -0.21
CA LEU A 118 -5.33 4.30 0.24
C LEU A 118 -5.76 5.78 0.30
N LEU A 119 -4.84 6.70 0.59
CA LEU A 119 -5.14 8.14 0.67
C LEU A 119 -5.01 8.86 -0.68
N ALA A 120 -4.51 8.18 -1.72
CA ALA A 120 -4.33 8.78 -3.04
C ALA A 120 -5.65 9.31 -3.64
N ASP A 121 -5.54 10.42 -4.38
CA ASP A 121 -6.65 10.95 -5.20
C ASP A 121 -6.70 10.19 -6.54
N ALA A 122 -7.07 8.91 -6.45
CA ALA A 122 -7.17 8.01 -7.59
C ALA A 122 -8.50 7.23 -7.56
N PRO A 123 -9.10 6.91 -8.73
CA PRO A 123 -10.36 6.17 -8.79
C PRO A 123 -10.35 4.84 -8.07
N GLU A 124 -9.23 4.11 -8.14
CA GLU A 124 -9.07 2.83 -7.46
C GLU A 124 -9.07 3.01 -5.94
N ALA A 125 -8.30 3.95 -5.41
CA ALA A 125 -8.27 4.27 -4.00
C ALA A 125 -9.65 4.72 -3.47
N SER A 126 -10.36 5.57 -4.21
CA SER A 126 -11.72 5.99 -3.88
C SER A 126 -12.68 4.81 -3.83
N PHE A 127 -12.63 3.91 -4.81
CA PHE A 127 -13.48 2.73 -4.81
C PHE A 127 -13.17 1.79 -3.63
N ILE A 128 -11.89 1.57 -3.32
CA ILE A 128 -11.49 0.76 -2.17
C ILE A 128 -12.05 1.38 -0.89
N ARG A 129 -11.82 2.68 -0.65
CA ARG A 129 -12.34 3.39 0.54
C ARG A 129 -13.86 3.36 0.65
N SER A 130 -14.59 3.37 -0.49
CA SER A 130 -16.06 3.28 -0.51
C SER A 130 -16.60 1.88 -0.16
N ASN A 131 -15.73 0.87 -0.05
CA ASN A 131 -16.13 -0.51 0.23
C ASN A 131 -15.43 -1.11 1.45
N THR A 132 -14.45 -0.39 2.01
CA THR A 132 -13.60 -0.88 3.09
C THR A 132 -13.43 0.11 4.23
N ILE A 133 -13.05 -0.42 5.38
CA ILE A 133 -12.51 0.34 6.52
C ILE A 133 -11.19 -0.32 6.90
N PHE A 134 -10.08 0.39 6.68
CA PHE A 134 -8.77 -0.04 7.15
C PHE A 134 -8.48 0.56 8.50
N HIS A 135 -8.07 -0.27 9.46
CA HIS A 135 -7.50 0.11 10.74
C HIS A 135 -6.02 -0.21 10.71
N ILE A 136 -5.16 0.79 10.76
CA ILE A 136 -3.72 0.63 10.59
C ILE A 136 -2.97 1.22 11.78
N VAL A 137 -2.16 0.39 12.45
CA VAL A 137 -1.22 0.79 13.49
C VAL A 137 0.20 0.73 12.91
N PRO A 138 0.77 1.86 12.45
CA PRO A 138 2.04 1.85 11.71
C PRO A 138 3.25 1.55 12.60
N MET A 139 3.16 1.77 13.91
CA MET A 139 4.26 1.53 14.85
C MET A 139 3.70 1.02 16.19
N HIS A 140 3.72 -0.29 16.38
CA HIS A 140 3.21 -0.96 17.57
C HIS A 140 4.15 -0.80 18.77
N ASN A 141 5.47 -0.76 18.53
CA ASN A 141 6.52 -0.70 19.57
C ASN A 141 7.38 0.59 19.47
N PRO A 142 6.80 1.78 19.66
CA PRO A 142 7.56 3.02 19.55
C PRO A 142 8.65 3.18 20.63
N ASP A 143 8.50 2.55 21.80
CA ASP A 143 9.53 2.58 22.83
C ASP A 143 10.78 1.82 22.42
N GLY A 144 10.63 0.62 21.90
CA GLY A 144 11.74 -0.17 21.38
C GLY A 144 12.45 0.52 20.22
N VAL A 145 11.70 1.20 19.33
CA VAL A 145 12.26 2.01 18.24
C VAL A 145 13.14 3.13 18.79
N GLU A 146 12.64 3.92 19.75
CA GLU A 146 13.41 5.02 20.33
C GLU A 146 14.59 4.57 21.20
N LEU A 147 14.52 3.38 21.77
CA LEU A 147 15.61 2.77 22.53
C LEU A 147 16.65 2.08 21.62
N GLY A 148 16.36 1.91 20.33
CA GLY A 148 17.25 1.26 19.38
C GLY A 148 17.35 -0.25 19.58
N TYR A 149 16.31 -0.87 20.14
CA TYR A 149 16.25 -2.33 20.30
C TYR A 149 15.89 -3.00 18.97
N SER A 150 16.31 -4.25 18.81
CA SER A 150 16.01 -4.99 17.58
C SER A 150 14.62 -5.64 17.61
N ARG A 151 14.21 -6.14 18.79
CA ARG A 151 12.95 -6.90 18.95
C ARG A 151 12.13 -6.46 20.16
N GLU A 152 12.77 -6.03 21.24
CA GLU A 152 12.18 -5.88 22.55
C GLU A 152 11.46 -4.54 22.71
N ASN A 153 10.52 -4.47 23.65
CA ASN A 153 9.93 -3.23 24.15
C ASN A 153 10.79 -2.61 25.29
N ALA A 154 10.30 -1.55 25.93
CA ALA A 154 11.03 -0.86 27.00
C ALA A 154 11.24 -1.74 28.27
N ASN A 155 10.48 -2.81 28.46
CA ASN A 155 10.69 -3.78 29.52
C ASN A 155 11.71 -4.87 29.17
N GLY A 156 12.26 -4.85 27.94
CA GLY A 156 13.19 -5.86 27.43
C GLY A 156 12.49 -7.18 27.04
N LEU A 157 11.21 -7.11 26.66
CA LEU A 157 10.41 -8.26 26.26
C LEU A 157 10.02 -8.17 24.79
N ASP A 158 10.03 -9.32 24.10
CA ASP A 158 9.56 -9.45 22.73
C ASP A 158 8.03 -9.52 22.73
N ILE A 159 7.38 -8.45 22.29
CA ILE A 159 5.92 -8.28 22.30
C ILE A 159 5.21 -8.98 21.13
N GLU A 160 5.93 -9.65 20.25
CA GLU A 160 5.37 -10.62 19.31
C GLU A 160 4.89 -11.86 20.05
N SER A 161 5.54 -12.20 21.15
CA SER A 161 5.17 -13.26 22.08
C SER A 161 4.41 -12.71 23.28
N GLY A 162 3.85 -13.61 24.11
CA GLY A 162 3.17 -13.25 25.38
C GLY A 162 1.72 -12.80 25.20
N TRP A 163 1.08 -13.15 24.08
CA TRP A 163 -0.34 -12.84 23.83
C TRP A 163 -1.30 -13.68 24.70
N ASP A 164 -0.82 -14.77 25.29
CA ASP A 164 -1.52 -15.64 26.25
C ASP A 164 -1.08 -15.43 27.71
N ASP A 165 -0.18 -14.50 27.99
CA ASP A 165 0.32 -14.23 29.32
C ASP A 165 -0.78 -13.73 30.27
N ASN A 166 -0.69 -14.16 31.56
CA ASN A 166 -1.63 -13.68 32.59
C ASN A 166 -1.52 -12.17 32.88
N VAL A 167 -0.37 -11.58 32.59
CA VAL A 167 -0.10 -10.15 32.69
C VAL A 167 0.52 -9.72 31.36
N LEU A 168 -0.28 -9.07 30.55
CA LEU A 168 0.15 -8.61 29.24
C LEU A 168 1.05 -7.38 29.33
N GLU A 169 2.01 -7.29 28.42
CA GLU A 169 2.71 -6.03 28.18
C GLU A 169 1.71 -4.94 27.72
N PRO A 170 1.95 -3.67 28.08
CA PRO A 170 1.04 -2.58 27.73
C PRO A 170 0.69 -2.54 26.25
N GLU A 171 1.68 -2.70 25.36
CA GLU A 171 1.52 -2.69 23.92
C GLU A 171 0.62 -3.83 23.44
N VAL A 172 0.81 -5.06 23.96
CA VAL A 172 -0.02 -6.23 23.65
C VAL A 172 -1.45 -6.00 24.15
N SER A 173 -1.59 -5.51 25.38
CA SER A 173 -2.90 -5.19 25.97
C SER A 173 -3.67 -4.16 25.14
N VAL A 174 -2.99 -3.15 24.62
CA VAL A 174 -3.60 -2.12 23.75
C VAL A 174 -4.19 -2.76 22.50
N LEU A 175 -3.43 -3.60 21.79
CA LEU A 175 -3.95 -4.24 20.58
C LEU A 175 -5.04 -5.26 20.88
N GLN A 176 -4.92 -6.10 21.92
CA GLN A 176 -5.98 -7.03 22.28
C GLN A 176 -7.30 -6.31 22.62
N ASN A 177 -7.24 -5.22 23.39
CA ASN A 177 -8.42 -4.42 23.69
C ASN A 177 -9.03 -3.82 22.41
N ARG A 178 -8.18 -3.34 21.51
CA ARG A 178 -8.64 -2.79 20.23
C ARG A 178 -9.28 -3.85 19.35
N PHE A 179 -8.72 -5.06 19.30
CA PHE A 179 -9.31 -6.20 18.57
C PHE A 179 -10.69 -6.54 19.10
N LEU A 180 -10.86 -6.58 20.42
CA LEU A 180 -12.16 -6.81 21.05
C LEU A 180 -13.17 -5.71 20.68
N GLU A 181 -12.78 -4.43 20.79
CA GLU A 181 -13.64 -3.31 20.41
C GLU A 181 -14.11 -3.42 18.95
N LEU A 182 -13.19 -3.66 18.02
CA LEU A 182 -13.48 -3.76 16.60
C LEU A 182 -14.31 -5.00 16.24
N SER A 183 -14.20 -6.07 17.01
CA SER A 183 -14.92 -7.32 16.77
C SER A 183 -16.29 -7.39 17.42
N PHE A 184 -16.47 -6.85 18.63
CA PHE A 184 -17.71 -6.96 19.40
C PHE A 184 -18.62 -5.74 19.33
N ALA A 185 -18.05 -4.54 19.24
CA ALA A 185 -18.85 -3.31 19.26
C ALA A 185 -19.56 -2.99 17.93
N ILE A 186 -19.27 -3.72 16.86
CA ILE A 186 -19.69 -3.36 15.50
C ILE A 186 -20.32 -4.57 14.80
N PRO A 187 -21.45 -4.36 14.07
CA PRO A 187 -22.10 -5.45 13.31
C PRO A 187 -21.22 -6.06 12.21
N ASN A 188 -20.13 -5.37 11.84
CA ASN A 188 -19.20 -5.75 10.78
C ASN A 188 -17.79 -5.95 11.37
N PRO A 189 -17.43 -7.18 11.81
CA PRO A 189 -16.15 -7.47 12.45
C PRO A 189 -14.98 -7.40 11.46
N ILE A 190 -13.75 -7.42 12.00
CA ILE A 190 -12.52 -7.61 11.22
C ILE A 190 -12.62 -8.93 10.45
N GLN A 191 -12.23 -8.92 9.19
CA GLN A 191 -12.19 -10.09 8.30
C GLN A 191 -10.78 -10.46 7.85
N VAL A 192 -9.86 -9.49 7.85
CA VAL A 192 -8.43 -9.69 7.57
C VAL A 192 -7.63 -8.96 8.63
N ALA A 193 -6.61 -9.60 9.20
CA ALA A 193 -5.67 -9.03 10.14
C ALA A 193 -4.23 -9.35 9.70
N LEU A 194 -3.45 -8.34 9.37
CA LEU A 194 -2.07 -8.51 8.94
C LEU A 194 -1.10 -7.97 9.97
N ASN A 195 -0.14 -8.80 10.33
CA ASN A 195 1.00 -8.49 11.18
C ASN A 195 2.23 -8.33 10.27
N MET A 196 2.76 -7.11 10.18
CA MET A 196 3.77 -6.76 9.19
C MET A 196 5.16 -6.81 9.80
N HIS A 197 5.97 -7.74 9.32
CA HIS A 197 7.34 -8.04 9.74
C HIS A 197 8.34 -7.98 8.59
N SER A 198 9.63 -8.08 8.91
CA SER A 198 10.73 -8.17 7.94
C SER A 198 11.72 -9.25 8.34
N ALA A 199 11.90 -10.26 7.50
CA ALA A 199 12.86 -11.33 7.73
C ALA A 199 14.25 -10.98 7.19
N TYR A 200 15.31 -11.47 7.86
CA TYR A 200 16.68 -11.42 7.35
C TYR A 200 16.87 -12.36 6.14
N ALA A 201 16.05 -12.14 5.11
CA ALA A 201 16.08 -12.89 3.86
C ALA A 201 15.80 -11.93 2.70
N CYS A 202 16.31 -12.24 1.50
CA CYS A 202 15.97 -11.47 0.29
C CYS A 202 14.70 -12.03 -0.35
N LYS A 203 13.65 -12.21 0.46
CA LYS A 203 12.38 -12.81 0.06
C LYS A 203 11.23 -12.14 0.79
N ARG A 204 10.11 -11.94 0.08
CA ARG A 204 8.82 -11.53 0.64
C ARG A 204 7.90 -12.71 0.65
N TYR A 205 7.27 -12.96 1.79
CA TYR A 205 6.37 -14.09 1.95
C TYR A 205 5.33 -13.86 3.04
N PHE A 206 4.29 -14.68 3.01
CA PHE A 206 3.37 -14.83 4.13
C PHE A 206 3.71 -16.10 4.90
N VAL A 207 3.56 -16.06 6.21
CA VAL A 207 3.64 -17.26 7.05
C VAL A 207 2.35 -18.04 6.88
N TYR A 208 2.46 -19.22 6.26
CA TYR A 208 1.34 -20.15 6.07
C TYR A 208 1.22 -21.08 7.26
N HIS A 209 0.00 -21.29 7.75
CA HIS A 209 -0.25 -22.14 8.89
C HIS A 209 -0.76 -23.53 8.43
N HIS A 210 -0.11 -24.59 8.93
CA HIS A 210 -0.47 -25.97 8.58
C HIS A 210 -1.82 -26.36 9.20
N GLU A 211 -2.54 -27.28 8.56
CA GLU A 211 -3.85 -27.79 9.03
C GLU A 211 -3.83 -28.41 10.44
N ASN A 212 -2.68 -28.88 10.91
CA ASN A 212 -2.52 -29.39 12.27
C ASN A 212 -2.62 -28.29 13.34
N GLY A 213 -2.33 -27.06 12.98
CA GLY A 213 -2.45 -25.89 13.85
C GLY A 213 -3.71 -25.06 13.58
N THR A 214 -4.44 -25.37 12.51
CA THR A 214 -5.66 -24.66 12.13
C THR A 214 -6.74 -25.65 11.69
N SER A 215 -7.23 -25.56 10.46
CA SER A 215 -8.13 -26.54 9.86
C SER A 215 -7.81 -26.69 8.37
N SER A 216 -8.23 -27.80 7.76
CA SER A 216 -8.07 -28.00 6.31
C SER A 216 -8.80 -26.93 5.50
N TYR A 217 -9.91 -26.40 6.00
CA TYR A 217 -10.66 -25.33 5.34
C TYR A 217 -9.90 -24.00 5.42
N PHE A 218 -9.33 -23.68 6.58
CA PHE A 218 -8.54 -22.43 6.73
C PHE A 218 -7.28 -22.46 5.86
N THR A 219 -6.59 -23.60 5.76
CA THR A 219 -5.42 -23.73 4.90
C THR A 219 -5.73 -23.50 3.42
N ASP A 220 -6.91 -23.86 2.95
CA ASP A 220 -7.33 -23.56 1.59
C ASP A 220 -7.63 -22.08 1.42
N LEU A 221 -8.24 -21.41 2.42
CA LEU A 221 -8.43 -19.94 2.41
C LEU A 221 -7.10 -19.18 2.39
N GLU A 222 -6.10 -19.63 3.19
CA GLU A 222 -4.76 -19.02 3.19
C GLU A 222 -4.06 -19.16 1.84
N LYS A 223 -4.15 -20.32 1.20
CA LYS A 223 -3.60 -20.55 -0.15
C LYS A 223 -4.22 -19.60 -1.17
N ASP A 224 -5.54 -19.48 -1.15
CA ASP A 224 -6.27 -18.58 -2.05
C ASP A 224 -5.90 -17.12 -1.79
N PHE A 225 -5.80 -16.71 -0.51
CA PHE A 225 -5.41 -15.38 -0.10
C PHE A 225 -3.99 -15.02 -0.57
N ILE A 226 -3.00 -15.87 -0.24
CA ILE A 226 -1.59 -15.61 -0.57
C ILE A 226 -1.40 -15.63 -2.10
N SER A 227 -2.00 -16.60 -2.80
CA SER A 227 -1.92 -16.69 -4.26
C SER A 227 -2.62 -15.51 -4.95
N GLY A 228 -3.71 -14.99 -4.36
CA GLY A 228 -4.39 -13.78 -4.82
C GLY A 228 -3.49 -12.55 -4.75
N ILE A 229 -2.77 -12.37 -3.65
CA ILE A 229 -1.80 -11.26 -3.51
C ILE A 229 -0.62 -11.45 -4.49
N GLN A 230 -0.07 -12.67 -4.57
CA GLN A 230 1.03 -13.00 -5.48
C GLN A 230 0.67 -12.74 -6.96
N HIS A 231 -0.59 -12.90 -7.33
CA HIS A 231 -1.06 -12.58 -8.69
C HIS A 231 -0.71 -11.15 -9.11
N TYR A 232 -0.74 -10.20 -8.19
CA TYR A 232 -0.40 -8.79 -8.47
C TYR A 232 1.11 -8.51 -8.41
N TYR A 233 1.90 -9.40 -7.80
CA TYR A 233 3.37 -9.28 -7.76
C TYR A 233 4.06 -10.65 -7.90
N PRO A 234 3.93 -11.34 -9.05
CA PRO A 234 4.24 -12.77 -9.20
C PRO A 234 5.73 -13.13 -9.04
N ASN A 235 6.66 -12.18 -9.17
CA ASN A 235 8.09 -12.42 -8.96
C ASN A 235 8.63 -11.71 -7.71
N GLY A 236 7.77 -11.11 -6.93
CA GLY A 236 8.15 -10.31 -5.76
C GLY A 236 7.69 -10.91 -4.44
N ILE A 237 6.66 -11.76 -4.47
CA ILE A 237 6.13 -12.46 -3.29
C ILE A 237 6.22 -13.96 -3.56
N GLU A 238 6.74 -14.70 -2.59
CA GLU A 238 6.94 -16.16 -2.69
C GLU A 238 5.59 -16.91 -2.63
N ASP A 239 5.61 -18.17 -3.11
CA ASP A 239 4.46 -19.07 -3.05
C ASP A 239 4.03 -19.34 -1.61
N TRP A 240 2.74 -19.66 -1.40
CA TRP A 240 2.15 -19.94 -0.10
C TRP A 240 2.92 -20.99 0.73
N ASN A 241 3.62 -21.93 0.12
CA ASN A 241 4.35 -22.99 0.78
C ASN A 241 5.84 -22.67 1.03
N TYR A 242 6.25 -21.42 0.80
CA TYR A 242 7.63 -20.99 1.05
C TYR A 242 7.99 -21.09 2.54
N PHE A 243 7.11 -20.64 3.43
CA PHE A 243 7.30 -20.75 4.86
C PHE A 243 6.05 -21.32 5.52
N VAL A 244 6.17 -22.53 6.07
CA VAL A 244 5.07 -23.27 6.71
C VAL A 244 5.31 -23.34 8.22
N SER A 245 4.39 -22.78 8.98
CA SER A 245 4.38 -22.78 10.44
C SER A 245 3.27 -23.67 10.99
N TRP A 246 3.17 -23.78 12.31
CA TRP A 246 2.15 -24.53 13.07
C TRP A 246 1.99 -26.00 12.68
N SER A 247 3.08 -26.65 12.29
CA SER A 247 3.06 -28.01 11.75
C SER A 247 2.59 -29.09 12.74
N SER A 248 2.60 -28.81 14.04
CA SER A 248 2.19 -29.75 15.09
C SER A 248 0.94 -29.35 15.83
N ASN A 249 0.79 -28.06 16.13
CA ASN A 249 -0.32 -27.46 16.86
C ASN A 249 -0.29 -25.95 16.71
N THR A 250 -1.34 -25.25 17.15
CA THR A 250 -1.36 -23.80 17.29
C THR A 250 -0.48 -23.42 18.50
N PRO A 251 0.56 -22.59 18.34
CA PRO A 251 1.23 -21.98 19.50
C PRO A 251 0.32 -20.93 20.13
N ASP A 252 0.41 -20.70 21.44
CA ASP A 252 -0.55 -19.86 22.15
C ASP A 252 -0.15 -18.37 22.14
N GLN A 253 1.12 -18.06 21.90
CA GLN A 253 1.77 -16.79 22.24
C GLN A 253 1.70 -15.67 21.19
N TYR A 254 1.13 -15.89 20.02
CA TYR A 254 1.19 -14.93 18.88
C TYR A 254 -0.13 -14.20 18.63
N PRO A 255 -0.12 -13.03 17.98
CA PRO A 255 -1.34 -12.32 17.60
C PRO A 255 -2.23 -13.14 16.66
N GLU A 256 -1.65 -13.89 15.72
CA GLU A 256 -2.40 -14.78 14.82
C GLU A 256 -3.10 -15.91 15.60
N SER A 257 -2.44 -16.43 16.63
CA SER A 257 -3.02 -17.45 17.51
C SER A 257 -4.20 -16.87 18.28
N TRP A 258 -4.07 -15.64 18.78
CA TRP A 258 -5.16 -14.94 19.43
C TRP A 258 -6.39 -14.82 18.50
N TRP A 259 -6.18 -14.46 17.23
CA TRP A 259 -7.25 -14.42 16.24
C TRP A 259 -7.84 -15.80 16.00
N TRP A 260 -6.99 -16.82 15.81
CA TRP A 260 -7.44 -18.18 15.57
C TRP A 260 -8.30 -18.75 16.71
N PHE A 261 -7.86 -18.60 17.96
CA PHE A 261 -8.60 -19.11 19.11
C PHE A 261 -9.93 -18.38 19.37
N ASN A 262 -10.04 -17.13 18.97
CA ASN A 262 -11.25 -16.34 19.19
C ASN A 262 -12.22 -16.35 18.01
N TYR A 263 -11.74 -16.46 16.78
CA TYR A 263 -12.57 -16.28 15.58
C TYR A 263 -12.40 -17.38 14.54
N ALA A 264 -11.45 -18.28 14.66
CA ALA A 264 -11.15 -19.37 13.73
C ALA A 264 -11.12 -18.87 12.26
N GLU A 265 -11.80 -19.53 11.36
CA GLU A 265 -11.83 -19.22 9.93
C GLU A 265 -12.51 -17.89 9.57
N ASN A 266 -13.13 -17.20 10.53
CA ASN A 266 -13.82 -15.95 10.26
C ASN A 266 -12.87 -14.74 10.06
N VAL A 267 -11.62 -14.87 10.49
CA VAL A 267 -10.59 -13.83 10.33
C VAL A 267 -9.36 -14.43 9.66
N MET A 268 -9.00 -13.92 8.49
CA MET A 268 -7.74 -14.23 7.84
C MET A 268 -6.63 -13.45 8.55
N ALA A 269 -5.98 -14.09 9.52
CA ALA A 269 -4.91 -13.48 10.31
C ALA A 269 -3.56 -14.09 9.93
N LEU A 270 -2.68 -13.29 9.30
CA LEU A 270 -1.39 -13.75 8.79
C LEU A 270 -0.27 -12.77 9.11
N THR A 271 0.91 -13.33 9.36
CA THR A 271 2.17 -12.59 9.33
C THR A 271 2.63 -12.43 7.88
N TYR A 272 2.94 -11.19 7.51
CA TYR A 272 3.68 -10.86 6.29
C TYR A 272 5.13 -10.54 6.63
N GLU A 273 6.08 -11.04 5.86
CA GLU A 273 7.50 -10.79 6.00
C GLU A 273 8.06 -10.11 4.74
N ASP A 274 8.53 -8.85 4.87
CA ASP A 274 9.29 -8.22 3.80
C ASP A 274 10.76 -8.66 3.83
N MET A 275 11.48 -8.38 2.76
CA MET A 275 12.91 -8.70 2.68
C MET A 275 13.73 -7.64 3.42
N ASN A 276 14.61 -8.08 4.31
CA ASN A 276 15.59 -7.23 4.98
C ASN A 276 16.99 -7.58 4.46
N CYS A 277 17.34 -7.02 3.31
CA CYS A 277 18.64 -7.20 2.66
C CYS A 277 18.92 -6.06 1.68
N SER A 278 20.08 -6.07 1.02
CA SER A 278 20.50 -5.04 0.06
C SER A 278 19.55 -4.84 -1.14
N ASP A 279 18.71 -5.82 -1.42
CA ASP A 279 17.76 -5.80 -2.54
C ASP A 279 16.35 -5.34 -2.11
N ALA A 280 16.19 -4.95 -0.84
CA ALA A 280 14.95 -4.40 -0.31
C ALA A 280 14.54 -3.14 -1.09
N GLY A 281 13.22 -2.95 -1.26
CA GLY A 281 12.64 -1.87 -2.06
C GLY A 281 11.36 -2.32 -2.75
N ASN A 282 10.86 -1.56 -3.73
CA ASN A 282 9.57 -1.80 -4.39
C ASN A 282 8.39 -1.89 -3.40
N TYR A 283 8.46 -1.14 -2.30
CA TYR A 283 7.46 -1.17 -1.23
C TYR A 283 6.07 -0.76 -1.74
N ASN A 284 6.00 0.21 -2.65
CA ASN A 284 4.76 0.62 -3.30
C ASN A 284 4.12 -0.52 -4.12
N VAL A 285 4.93 -1.29 -4.88
CA VAL A 285 4.41 -2.43 -5.66
C VAL A 285 3.90 -3.53 -4.74
N THR A 286 4.61 -3.76 -3.63
CA THR A 286 4.21 -4.71 -2.60
C THR A 286 2.91 -4.27 -1.92
N ALA A 287 2.82 -3.00 -1.52
CA ALA A 287 1.65 -2.40 -0.90
C ALA A 287 0.40 -2.51 -1.79
N GLU A 288 0.53 -2.13 -3.07
CA GLU A 288 -0.54 -2.26 -4.04
C GLU A 288 -0.99 -3.71 -4.23
N ALA A 289 -0.04 -4.66 -4.29
CA ALA A 289 -0.36 -6.08 -4.43
C ALA A 289 -1.12 -6.61 -3.20
N ILE A 290 -0.69 -6.25 -1.98
CA ILE A 290 -1.36 -6.63 -0.74
C ILE A 290 -2.79 -6.06 -0.72
N VAL A 291 -2.97 -4.77 -0.96
CA VAL A 291 -4.31 -4.14 -0.91
C VAL A 291 -5.24 -4.75 -1.96
N ARG A 292 -4.78 -4.96 -3.20
CA ARG A 292 -5.58 -5.57 -4.26
C ARG A 292 -5.97 -7.01 -3.95
N GLY A 293 -5.01 -7.83 -3.49
CA GLY A 293 -5.29 -9.21 -3.11
C GLY A 293 -6.22 -9.33 -1.91
N VAL A 294 -6.11 -8.43 -0.93
CA VAL A 294 -7.08 -8.31 0.18
C VAL A 294 -8.48 -7.97 -0.35
N CYS A 295 -8.58 -7.02 -1.28
CA CYS A 295 -9.87 -6.68 -1.90
C CYS A 295 -10.48 -7.87 -2.64
N ASP A 296 -9.70 -8.60 -3.43
CA ASP A 296 -10.17 -9.80 -4.14
C ASP A 296 -10.66 -10.88 -3.17
N TYR A 297 -9.89 -11.16 -2.12
CA TYR A 297 -10.27 -12.11 -1.07
C TYR A 297 -11.60 -11.74 -0.41
N LEU A 298 -11.84 -10.44 -0.18
CA LEU A 298 -13.06 -9.93 0.42
C LEU A 298 -14.23 -9.80 -0.58
N GLY A 299 -14.02 -10.18 -1.85
CA GLY A 299 -15.02 -10.11 -2.92
C GLY A 299 -15.28 -8.69 -3.43
N ILE A 300 -14.33 -7.78 -3.21
CA ILE A 300 -14.38 -6.41 -3.74
C ILE A 300 -13.76 -6.43 -5.14
N ASN A 301 -14.59 -6.40 -6.15
CA ASN A 301 -14.16 -6.56 -7.54
C ASN A 301 -13.56 -5.24 -8.09
N LEU A 302 -12.24 -5.20 -8.23
CA LEU A 302 -11.50 -4.09 -8.82
C LEU A 302 -11.45 -4.13 -10.37
N ALA A 303 -11.87 -5.23 -11.00
CA ALA A 303 -11.73 -5.44 -12.45
C ALA A 303 -12.50 -4.44 -13.33
N GLY A 304 -13.47 -3.70 -12.81
CA GLY A 304 -14.20 -2.67 -13.56
C GLY A 304 -13.60 -1.26 -13.44
N ILE A 305 -12.62 -1.04 -12.56
CA ILE A 305 -12.09 0.30 -12.27
C ILE A 305 -11.02 0.70 -13.27
N ASN A 306 -10.19 -0.24 -13.67
CA ASN A 306 -9.17 -0.02 -14.70
C ASN A 306 -9.76 0.08 -16.12
N ASP A 307 -11.00 -0.39 -16.34
CA ASP A 307 -11.75 -0.19 -17.59
C ASP A 307 -12.51 1.15 -17.64
N GLN A 308 -12.68 1.82 -16.53
CA GLN A 308 -13.01 3.23 -16.55
C GLN A 308 -11.75 3.98 -16.96
N LYS A 309 -11.51 4.07 -18.29
CA LYS A 309 -10.57 5.03 -18.85
C LYS A 309 -10.77 6.32 -18.07
N GLU A 310 -9.74 6.74 -17.32
CA GLU A 310 -9.75 8.04 -16.66
C GLU A 310 -10.36 9.06 -17.61
N ILE A 311 -11.51 9.62 -17.25
CA ILE A 311 -12.06 10.70 -18.04
C ILE A 311 -11.28 11.94 -17.62
N PRO A 312 -10.38 12.44 -18.48
CA PRO A 312 -9.49 13.53 -18.11
C PRO A 312 -10.28 14.73 -17.63
N SER A 313 -9.86 15.36 -16.55
CA SER A 313 -10.45 16.58 -16.02
C SER A 313 -10.21 17.80 -16.94
N ALA A 314 -9.22 17.71 -17.82
CA ALA A 314 -8.83 18.76 -18.77
C ALA A 314 -8.55 18.19 -20.16
N TYR A 315 -8.58 19.08 -21.16
CA TYR A 315 -8.07 18.77 -22.51
C TYR A 315 -6.54 18.82 -22.50
N ALA A 316 -5.90 17.77 -22.99
CA ALA A 316 -4.44 17.75 -23.11
C ALA A 316 -3.99 17.03 -24.39
N LEU A 317 -2.83 17.42 -24.88
CA LEU A 317 -2.09 16.74 -25.94
C LEU A 317 -0.80 16.24 -25.32
N LYS A 318 -0.61 14.91 -25.29
CA LYS A 318 0.62 14.30 -24.74
C LYS A 318 1.74 14.34 -25.76
N GLN A 319 2.97 14.25 -25.28
CA GLN A 319 4.15 14.06 -26.13
C GLN A 319 3.98 12.77 -26.94
N ASN A 320 4.30 12.84 -28.23
CA ASN A 320 4.28 11.65 -29.09
C ASN A 320 5.37 10.65 -28.68
N TYR A 321 5.05 9.37 -28.78
CA TYR A 321 5.99 8.29 -28.43
C TYR A 321 5.93 7.15 -29.45
N PRO A 322 7.10 6.63 -29.91
CA PRO A 322 8.44 7.11 -29.60
C PRO A 322 8.74 8.51 -30.19
N ASN A 323 9.69 9.22 -29.57
CA ASN A 323 10.21 10.48 -30.10
C ASN A 323 11.72 10.59 -29.73
N PRO A 324 12.68 10.55 -30.68
CA PRO A 324 12.46 10.45 -32.14
C PRO A 324 11.79 9.13 -32.56
N PHE A 325 11.12 9.13 -33.71
CA PHE A 325 10.39 7.96 -34.22
C PHE A 325 10.95 7.47 -35.55
N ASN A 326 10.74 6.16 -35.85
CA ASN A 326 11.10 5.53 -37.11
C ASN A 326 10.33 4.19 -37.28
N PRO A 327 9.45 4.01 -38.26
CA PRO A 327 8.89 5.07 -39.14
C PRO A 327 7.65 5.73 -38.51
N SER A 328 7.08 5.20 -37.42
CA SER A 328 5.81 5.66 -36.89
C SER A 328 5.87 6.11 -35.43
N THR A 329 4.92 6.97 -35.04
CA THR A 329 4.75 7.45 -33.67
C THR A 329 3.28 7.52 -33.30
N THR A 330 2.97 7.41 -31.99
CA THR A 330 1.61 7.55 -31.44
C THR A 330 1.47 8.90 -30.76
N ILE A 331 0.33 9.55 -30.96
CA ILE A 331 -0.04 10.85 -30.38
C ILE A 331 -1.32 10.67 -29.60
N ASP A 332 -1.27 10.90 -28.28
CA ASP A 332 -2.42 10.79 -27.38
C ASP A 332 -3.07 12.14 -27.12
N VAL A 333 -4.38 12.21 -27.35
CA VAL A 333 -5.23 13.36 -27.02
C VAL A 333 -6.15 13.00 -25.87
N GLN A 334 -6.11 13.79 -24.82
CA GLN A 334 -7.01 13.67 -23.66
C GLN A 334 -8.20 14.60 -23.81
N LEU A 335 -9.40 14.06 -23.60
CA LEU A 335 -10.67 14.77 -23.72
C LEU A 335 -11.47 14.64 -22.43
N LYS A 336 -11.85 15.77 -21.84
CA LYS A 336 -12.61 15.82 -20.61
C LYS A 336 -14.02 15.22 -20.75
N GLN A 337 -14.74 15.12 -19.66
CA GLN A 337 -16.04 14.44 -19.49
C GLN A 337 -17.11 14.68 -20.56
N SER A 338 -17.09 15.82 -21.22
CA SER A 338 -18.06 16.13 -22.28
C SER A 338 -17.65 15.66 -23.68
N GLY A 339 -16.44 15.09 -23.85
CA GLY A 339 -15.86 14.90 -25.18
C GLY A 339 -15.71 16.22 -25.93
N GLY A 340 -15.56 16.19 -27.26
CA GLY A 340 -15.52 17.42 -28.06
C GLY A 340 -15.28 17.20 -29.54
N ASN A 341 -15.63 18.22 -30.32
CA ASN A 341 -15.15 18.31 -31.70
C ASN A 341 -13.70 18.78 -31.68
N ILE A 342 -12.81 17.94 -32.19
CA ILE A 342 -11.38 18.24 -32.29
C ILE A 342 -10.94 18.33 -33.73
N ARG A 343 -9.88 19.13 -33.96
CA ARG A 343 -9.05 19.04 -35.14
C ARG A 343 -7.61 18.82 -34.70
N LEU A 344 -7.08 17.62 -34.99
CA LEU A 344 -5.70 17.23 -34.76
C LEU A 344 -4.95 17.20 -36.09
N SER A 345 -3.89 18.00 -36.23
CA SER A 345 -3.11 18.03 -37.45
C SER A 345 -1.61 18.07 -37.16
N ILE A 346 -0.83 17.48 -38.03
CA ILE A 346 0.63 17.58 -38.09
C ILE A 346 0.98 18.81 -38.89
N VAL A 347 1.90 19.62 -38.40
CA VAL A 347 2.41 20.81 -39.08
C VAL A 347 3.94 20.79 -39.15
N ASP A 348 4.52 21.38 -40.19
CA ASP A 348 5.96 21.59 -40.28
C ASP A 348 6.41 22.74 -39.37
N ILE A 349 7.73 22.98 -39.33
CA ILE A 349 8.34 24.06 -38.53
C ILE A 349 7.89 25.48 -38.96
N SER A 350 7.37 25.61 -40.17
CA SER A 350 6.82 26.87 -40.69
C SER A 350 5.31 27.01 -40.39
N GLY A 351 4.70 26.01 -39.79
CA GLY A 351 3.27 25.99 -39.44
C GLY A 351 2.35 25.52 -40.55
N ASN A 352 2.89 25.02 -41.67
CA ASN A 352 2.09 24.44 -42.75
C ASN A 352 1.55 23.10 -42.36
N GLU A 353 0.26 22.86 -42.64
CA GLU A 353 -0.40 21.58 -42.30
C GLU A 353 0.08 20.49 -43.28
N ILE A 354 0.71 19.44 -42.72
CA ILE A 354 1.17 18.26 -43.47
C ILE A 354 0.07 17.22 -43.55
N LYS A 355 -0.60 16.96 -42.44
CA LYS A 355 -1.63 15.90 -42.35
C LYS A 355 -2.65 16.24 -41.28
N VAL A 356 -3.93 15.93 -41.53
CA VAL A 356 -4.99 15.98 -40.56
C VAL A 356 -5.23 14.55 -40.06
N LEU A 357 -5.07 14.34 -38.76
CA LEU A 357 -5.26 13.04 -38.13
C LEU A 357 -6.71 12.84 -37.61
N ALA A 358 -7.36 13.94 -37.18
CA ALA A 358 -8.78 13.93 -36.80
C ALA A 358 -9.41 15.31 -37.09
N ASN A 359 -10.70 15.31 -37.45
CA ASN A 359 -11.52 16.51 -37.61
C ASN A 359 -12.99 16.18 -37.38
N ASN A 360 -13.30 15.64 -36.21
CA ASN A 360 -14.63 15.16 -35.87
C ASN A 360 -14.87 15.21 -34.36
N TYR A 361 -16.07 14.82 -33.94
CA TYR A 361 -16.38 14.61 -32.52
C TYR A 361 -15.66 13.35 -32.00
N ILE A 362 -14.98 13.50 -30.86
CA ILE A 362 -14.33 12.40 -30.12
C ILE A 362 -14.97 12.37 -28.73
N PRO A 363 -15.44 11.19 -28.25
CA PRO A 363 -15.95 11.03 -26.90
C PRO A 363 -14.88 11.28 -25.83
N ALA A 364 -15.33 11.48 -24.59
CA ALA A 364 -14.44 11.64 -23.43
C ALA A 364 -13.45 10.50 -23.29
N GLY A 365 -12.29 10.77 -22.69
CA GLY A 365 -11.22 9.80 -22.46
C GLY A 365 -9.94 10.12 -23.23
N VAL A 366 -9.02 9.17 -23.27
CA VAL A 366 -7.77 9.24 -24.04
C VAL A 366 -7.98 8.59 -25.40
N LYS A 367 -7.59 9.26 -26.47
CA LYS A 367 -7.62 8.73 -27.82
C LYS A 367 -6.24 8.83 -28.48
N SER A 368 -5.76 7.68 -28.97
CA SER A 368 -4.47 7.57 -29.63
C SER A 368 -4.62 7.66 -31.15
N PHE A 369 -3.71 8.35 -31.79
CA PHE A 369 -3.60 8.51 -33.24
C PHE A 369 -2.19 8.13 -33.68
N GLN A 370 -2.10 7.32 -34.71
CA GLN A 370 -0.82 6.93 -35.28
C GLN A 370 -0.46 7.85 -36.46
N TRP A 371 0.81 8.21 -36.54
CA TRP A 371 1.40 8.92 -37.65
C TRP A 371 2.67 8.20 -38.12
N ASP A 372 2.72 7.96 -39.46
CA ASP A 372 3.82 7.29 -40.17
C ASP A 372 4.58 8.29 -41.03
#